data_200dd0a7611ee5114dee89a0daf70283
#
_entry.id   200dd0a7611ee5114dee89a0daf70283
#
_cell.length_a   1.000
_cell.length_b   1.000
_cell.length_c   1.000
_cell.angle_alpha   90.00
_cell.angle_beta   90.00
_cell.angle_gamma   90.00
#
_symmetry.space_group_name_H-M   'P 1'
#
loop_
_entity.id
_entity.type
_entity.pdbx_description
1 polymer ?
#
loop_
_entity_poly.entity_id
_entity_poly.type
_entity_poly.pdbx_seq_one_letter_code
_entity_poly.pdbx_strand_id
1 'polypeptide(L)'
;MSNILNKAKEILKEPNKPNEIKNKVGILDIKSKYIFSHIFSFILEKIKLDIIIYNTNLQEKFNIKIDDYKEFSGKRIEGQRNGYGKEYLIEHNSLIFEGEYKNNKRNGKGKEYDRGDLIFEGEYLNGKRISGKGYDDSAKLIFILEKNGKGKEYYDNGKIQFKGEYKNGLRWNGKGYDYEGKEEFEIKNGTGLGKEYYSNGQIKYEGEYLKEKRNGKGISYREYKEWADWCSYLDFEGEFLDGKRWNGKGTEYDFYKSGLLIFKGEYLKGKRSGKGKEYENHGEVIFEGEYLNGKRHGFGKAYSHGELKSEGEYLNGVKNGLIKEFWMDDYSQGEYLNGKRNGLWKYYDKKDGTLIKEVEYLNGEYHGKWKRYYKNGTLSIDIEYLNGEKKTWKEYYPNGNLVYEIEFKNKEGSGKSYYINGKLEFEGKYKYLDFHKFDGKGYDENGNIIYELFMEMVKSKNMVGMANYIMKVII
;
A
#
# COMPACT_ATOMS: atom_id res chain seq x y z
N MET A 1 -9.78 21.13 -10.70
CA MET A 1 -10.48 19.90 -10.24
C MET A 1 -10.57 19.78 -8.72
N SER A 2 -9.49 20.00 -7.96
CA SER A 2 -9.53 19.94 -6.48
C SER A 2 -10.55 20.88 -5.81
N ASN A 3 -10.75 22.08 -6.34
CA ASN A 3 -11.71 23.04 -5.80
C ASN A 3 -13.18 22.66 -6.00
N ILE A 4 -13.51 21.90 -7.05
CA ILE A 4 -14.85 21.42 -7.31
C ILE A 4 -15.20 20.23 -6.40
N LEU A 5 -14.23 19.34 -6.16
CA LEU A 5 -14.39 18.19 -5.25
C LEU A 5 -14.51 18.62 -3.78
N ASN A 6 -13.76 19.64 -3.37
CA ASN A 6 -13.85 20.19 -2.01
C ASN A 6 -15.19 20.91 -1.79
N LYS A 7 -15.66 21.64 -2.80
CA LYS A 7 -17.00 22.28 -2.76
C LYS A 7 -18.15 21.27 -2.73
N ALA A 8 -18.05 20.16 -3.45
CA ALA A 8 -19.04 19.08 -3.39
C ALA A 8 -19.06 18.38 -2.01
N LYS A 9 -17.89 18.20 -1.36
CA LYS A 9 -17.79 17.64 0.00
C LYS A 9 -18.34 18.59 1.09
N GLU A 10 -18.25 19.90 0.91
CA GLU A 10 -18.84 20.88 1.84
C GLU A 10 -20.36 20.93 1.72
N ILE A 11 -20.92 20.82 0.50
CA ILE A 11 -22.37 20.81 0.26
C ILE A 11 -23.05 19.58 0.89
N LEU A 12 -22.32 18.47 1.05
CA LEU A 12 -22.84 17.22 1.61
C LEU A 12 -22.68 17.10 3.14
N LYS A 13 -22.07 18.07 3.83
CA LYS A 13 -21.71 17.95 5.26
C LYS A 13 -22.64 18.63 6.26
N GLU A 14 -23.60 19.48 5.87
CA GLU A 14 -24.48 20.15 6.84
C GLU A 14 -25.97 20.03 6.51
N PRO A 15 -26.78 19.32 7.32
CA PRO A 15 -28.19 19.61 7.46
C PRO A 15 -28.40 20.62 8.61
N ASN A 16 -29.05 21.74 8.29
CA ASN A 16 -29.70 22.70 9.19
C ASN A 16 -28.89 23.86 9.79
N LYS A 17 -28.87 24.99 9.05
CA LYS A 17 -29.10 26.34 9.58
C LYS A 17 -29.82 27.18 8.51
N PRO A 18 -31.02 27.71 8.78
CA PRO A 18 -31.83 28.38 7.75
C PRO A 18 -31.58 29.90 7.74
N ASN A 19 -30.49 30.45 7.39
CA ASN A 19 -30.38 31.89 7.09
C ASN A 19 -28.97 32.34 6.64
N GLU A 20 -28.35 31.67 5.67
CA GLU A 20 -27.23 32.28 4.93
C GLU A 20 -26.93 31.53 3.62
N ILE A 21 -27.90 31.40 2.73
CA ILE A 21 -27.73 30.84 1.39
C ILE A 21 -28.25 31.82 0.33
N LYS A 22 -27.49 32.88 0.07
CA LYS A 22 -27.54 33.55 -1.22
C LYS A 22 -26.27 33.20 -1.99
N ASN A 23 -26.44 32.42 -3.12
CA ASN A 23 -25.44 31.97 -4.10
C ASN A 23 -24.79 30.59 -3.92
N LYS A 24 -25.47 29.59 -3.40
CA LYS A 24 -25.04 28.17 -3.60
C LYS A 24 -25.83 27.62 -4.80
N VAL A 25 -25.13 27.30 -5.89
CA VAL A 25 -25.72 26.52 -7.02
C VAL A 25 -26.02 25.13 -6.47
N GLY A 26 -27.28 24.78 -6.34
CA GLY A 26 -27.71 23.46 -5.90
C GLY A 26 -27.38 22.40 -6.95
N ILE A 27 -27.26 21.16 -6.52
CA ILE A 27 -27.01 20.02 -7.43
C ILE A 27 -28.16 19.91 -8.48
N LEU A 28 -29.35 20.38 -8.17
CA LEU A 28 -30.54 20.45 -9.05
C LEU A 28 -30.44 21.52 -10.14
N ASP A 29 -29.60 22.54 -9.94
CA ASP A 29 -29.42 23.66 -10.87
C ASP A 29 -28.45 23.33 -12.02
N ILE A 30 -27.82 22.17 -11.99
CA ILE A 30 -26.91 21.70 -13.05
C ILE A 30 -27.78 21.27 -14.25
N LYS A 31 -27.89 22.12 -15.26
CA LYS A 31 -28.69 21.86 -16.48
C LYS A 31 -28.08 20.82 -17.42
N SER A 32 -26.75 20.68 -17.42
CA SER A 32 -26.08 19.74 -18.31
C SER A 32 -26.10 18.31 -17.74
N LYS A 33 -26.82 17.43 -18.44
CA LYS A 33 -26.90 16.00 -18.13
C LYS A 33 -25.49 15.34 -18.12
N TYR A 34 -24.59 15.78 -18.99
CA TYR A 34 -23.21 15.28 -19.09
C TYR A 34 -22.36 15.65 -17.85
N ILE A 35 -22.38 16.93 -17.45
CA ILE A 35 -21.63 17.40 -16.26
C ILE A 35 -22.15 16.71 -15.00
N PHE A 36 -23.46 16.56 -14.91
CA PHE A 36 -24.08 15.90 -13.77
C PHE A 36 -23.71 14.41 -13.71
N SER A 37 -23.80 13.68 -14.82
CA SER A 37 -23.40 12.27 -14.91
C SER A 37 -21.92 12.07 -14.54
N HIS A 38 -21.07 13.02 -14.97
CA HIS A 38 -19.64 12.98 -14.65
C HIS A 38 -19.38 13.23 -13.15
N ILE A 39 -20.09 14.17 -12.52
CA ILE A 39 -20.01 14.38 -11.05
C ILE A 39 -20.50 13.15 -10.30
N PHE A 40 -21.60 12.55 -10.77
CA PHE A 40 -22.18 11.36 -10.14
C PHE A 40 -21.33 10.10 -10.30
N SER A 41 -20.48 10.00 -11.33
CA SER A 41 -19.55 8.87 -11.48
C SER A 41 -18.50 8.79 -10.37
N PHE A 42 -18.22 9.90 -9.66
CA PHE A 42 -17.30 9.95 -8.53
C PHE A 42 -17.95 9.71 -7.16
N ILE A 43 -19.26 9.56 -7.11
CA ILE A 43 -19.99 9.32 -5.85
C ILE A 43 -20.19 7.81 -5.67
N LEU A 44 -19.94 7.31 -4.45
CA LEU A 44 -20.18 5.90 -4.11
C LEU A 44 -21.65 5.54 -4.36
N GLU A 45 -21.92 4.36 -4.92
CA GLU A 45 -23.25 3.87 -5.32
C GLU A 45 -24.29 4.01 -4.19
N LYS A 46 -23.91 3.68 -2.95
CA LYS A 46 -24.77 3.83 -1.78
C LYS A 46 -25.24 5.27 -1.53
N ILE A 47 -24.35 6.25 -1.72
CA ILE A 47 -24.65 7.68 -1.56
C ILE A 47 -25.52 8.18 -2.72
N LYS A 48 -25.30 7.66 -3.94
CA LYS A 48 -26.17 7.94 -5.10
C LYS A 48 -27.59 7.51 -4.81
N LEU A 49 -27.77 6.32 -4.26
CA LEU A 49 -29.08 5.78 -3.89
C LEU A 49 -29.80 6.69 -2.88
N ASP A 50 -29.10 7.08 -1.81
CA ASP A 50 -29.67 7.94 -0.76
C ASP A 50 -30.06 9.32 -1.28
N ILE A 51 -29.36 9.87 -2.28
CA ILE A 51 -29.70 11.17 -2.91
C ILE A 51 -30.89 11.05 -3.84
N ILE A 52 -30.98 9.96 -4.59
CA ILE A 52 -31.97 9.81 -5.67
C ILE A 52 -33.31 9.29 -5.15
N ILE A 53 -33.28 8.42 -4.12
CA ILE A 53 -34.46 7.68 -3.65
C ILE A 53 -35.64 8.58 -3.20
N TYR A 54 -35.34 9.80 -2.76
CA TYR A 54 -36.32 10.77 -2.29
C TYR A 54 -36.57 11.94 -3.25
N ASN A 55 -36.00 11.90 -4.48
CA ASN A 55 -36.08 13.02 -5.42
C ASN A 55 -36.54 12.57 -6.81
N THR A 56 -37.85 12.71 -7.08
CA THR A 56 -38.46 12.34 -8.36
C THR A 56 -37.89 13.08 -9.56
N ASN A 57 -37.52 14.36 -9.40
CA ASN A 57 -36.89 15.13 -10.48
C ASN A 57 -35.51 14.58 -10.87
N LEU A 58 -34.75 14.05 -9.91
CA LEU A 58 -33.48 13.37 -10.20
C LEU A 58 -33.72 12.00 -10.83
N GLN A 59 -34.74 11.27 -10.41
CA GLN A 59 -35.11 9.97 -11.00
C GLN A 59 -35.46 10.14 -12.48
N GLU A 60 -36.31 11.12 -12.82
CA GLU A 60 -36.67 11.44 -14.20
C GLU A 60 -35.46 11.92 -15.02
N LYS A 61 -34.68 12.83 -14.47
CA LYS A 61 -33.47 13.39 -15.13
C LYS A 61 -32.43 12.31 -15.50
N PHE A 62 -32.36 11.25 -14.71
CA PHE A 62 -31.42 10.11 -14.94
C PHE A 62 -32.09 8.94 -15.66
N ASN A 63 -33.41 9.00 -15.91
CA ASN A 63 -34.17 7.86 -16.41
C ASN A 63 -33.95 6.59 -15.56
N ILE A 64 -33.89 6.78 -14.22
CA ILE A 64 -33.67 5.68 -13.26
C ILE A 64 -35.03 5.04 -12.98
N LYS A 65 -35.15 3.76 -13.28
CA LYS A 65 -36.30 2.91 -13.02
C LYS A 65 -36.18 2.20 -11.68
N ILE A 66 -37.28 1.67 -11.18
CA ILE A 66 -37.33 0.89 -9.93
C ILE A 66 -36.37 -0.33 -9.99
N ASP A 67 -36.19 -0.91 -11.16
CA ASP A 67 -35.30 -2.07 -11.34
C ASP A 67 -33.84 -1.68 -11.22
N ASP A 68 -33.42 -0.47 -11.62
CA ASP A 68 -32.06 0.05 -11.41
C ASP A 68 -31.76 0.18 -9.92
N TYR A 69 -32.77 0.56 -9.09
CA TYR A 69 -32.59 0.59 -7.62
C TYR A 69 -32.38 -0.79 -7.01
N LYS A 70 -33.03 -1.82 -7.54
CA LYS A 70 -32.86 -3.20 -7.08
C LYS A 70 -31.43 -3.65 -7.36
N GLU A 71 -30.94 -3.36 -8.56
CA GLU A 71 -29.58 -3.69 -8.98
C GLU A 71 -28.52 -2.97 -8.14
N PHE A 72 -28.66 -1.66 -7.93
CA PHE A 72 -27.74 -0.86 -7.09
C PHE A 72 -27.75 -1.25 -5.61
N SER A 73 -28.87 -1.74 -5.08
CA SER A 73 -28.93 -2.19 -3.68
C SER A 73 -28.22 -3.53 -3.43
N GLY A 74 -27.90 -4.27 -4.48
CA GLY A 74 -27.41 -5.64 -4.41
C GLY A 74 -28.39 -6.64 -3.84
N LYS A 75 -29.69 -6.19 -3.64
CA LYS A 75 -30.75 -6.95 -3.00
C LYS A 75 -32.04 -6.87 -3.78
N ARG A 76 -32.72 -8.01 -3.85
CA ARG A 76 -34.05 -8.12 -4.43
C ARG A 76 -35.05 -8.48 -3.33
N ILE A 77 -36.17 -7.74 -3.22
CA ILE A 77 -37.24 -8.03 -2.29
C ILE A 77 -38.43 -8.54 -3.09
N GLU A 78 -38.94 -9.71 -2.74
CA GLU A 78 -40.19 -10.28 -3.24
C GLU A 78 -41.25 -10.18 -2.15
N GLY A 79 -42.46 -9.78 -2.51
CA GLY A 79 -43.58 -9.63 -1.60
C GLY A 79 -44.09 -8.21 -1.47
N GLN A 80 -44.84 -7.93 -0.38
CA GLN A 80 -45.54 -6.67 -0.22
C GLN A 80 -44.76 -5.66 0.62
N ARG A 81 -44.89 -4.37 0.33
CA ARG A 81 -44.36 -3.27 1.15
C ARG A 81 -44.79 -3.32 2.61
N ASN A 82 -46.01 -3.80 2.84
CA ASN A 82 -46.59 -4.12 4.14
C ASN A 82 -47.12 -5.54 4.05
N GLY A 83 -46.62 -6.46 4.92
CA GLY A 83 -47.00 -7.86 4.89
C GLY A 83 -45.80 -8.76 4.79
N TYR A 84 -45.96 -10.00 4.36
CA TYR A 84 -44.88 -10.99 4.26
C TYR A 84 -44.05 -10.80 2.99
N GLY A 85 -42.73 -10.93 3.11
CA GLY A 85 -41.81 -10.85 1.99
C GLY A 85 -40.51 -11.61 2.19
N LYS A 86 -39.76 -11.73 1.10
CA LYS A 86 -38.42 -12.40 1.06
C LYS A 86 -37.41 -11.44 0.45
N GLU A 87 -36.21 -11.42 1.00
CA GLU A 87 -35.07 -10.61 0.56
C GLU A 87 -33.93 -11.51 0.12
N TYR A 88 -33.42 -11.28 -1.09
CA TYR A 88 -32.35 -12.07 -1.70
C TYR A 88 -31.15 -11.19 -2.04
N LEU A 89 -29.93 -11.72 -1.94
CA LEU A 89 -28.76 -11.15 -2.59
C LEU A 89 -28.83 -11.41 -4.09
N ILE A 90 -28.66 -10.37 -4.91
CA ILE A 90 -28.77 -10.50 -6.38
C ILE A 90 -27.63 -11.32 -6.95
N GLU A 91 -26.41 -11.11 -6.45
CA GLU A 91 -25.18 -11.74 -6.94
C GLU A 91 -25.24 -13.27 -6.98
N HIS A 92 -25.83 -13.90 -5.95
CA HIS A 92 -25.92 -15.36 -5.82
C HIS A 92 -27.34 -15.90 -5.74
N ASN A 93 -28.34 -15.00 -5.89
CA ASN A 93 -29.77 -15.32 -5.71
C ASN A 93 -30.06 -16.05 -4.38
N SER A 94 -29.27 -15.78 -3.33
CA SER A 94 -29.40 -16.39 -2.03
C SER A 94 -30.39 -15.67 -1.15
N LEU A 95 -31.29 -16.42 -0.50
CA LEU A 95 -32.22 -15.87 0.49
C LEU A 95 -31.45 -15.38 1.71
N ILE A 96 -31.66 -14.11 2.11
CA ILE A 96 -31.03 -13.50 3.28
C ILE A 96 -32.03 -13.14 4.38
N PHE A 97 -33.31 -13.01 4.03
CA PHE A 97 -34.38 -12.77 5.00
C PHE A 97 -35.73 -13.21 4.46
N GLU A 98 -36.57 -13.75 5.32
CA GLU A 98 -37.97 -13.92 5.07
C GLU A 98 -38.78 -13.50 6.32
N GLY A 99 -39.89 -12.79 6.13
CA GLY A 99 -40.70 -12.35 7.27
C GLY A 99 -41.61 -11.17 6.96
N GLU A 100 -42.09 -10.54 8.01
CA GLU A 100 -43.01 -9.43 7.94
C GLU A 100 -42.32 -8.10 7.69
N TYR A 101 -42.94 -7.25 6.87
CA TYR A 101 -42.52 -5.90 6.53
C TYR A 101 -43.57 -4.85 6.87
N LYS A 102 -43.11 -3.67 7.26
CA LYS A 102 -43.94 -2.47 7.37
C LYS A 102 -43.14 -1.29 6.81
N ASN A 103 -43.72 -0.58 5.81
CA ASN A 103 -43.05 0.53 5.13
C ASN A 103 -41.65 0.14 4.56
N ASN A 104 -41.57 -1.00 3.90
CA ASN A 104 -40.30 -1.57 3.36
C ASN A 104 -39.22 -1.85 4.39
N LYS A 105 -39.56 -1.89 5.68
CA LYS A 105 -38.62 -2.29 6.74
C LYS A 105 -39.08 -3.60 7.37
N ARG A 106 -38.16 -4.48 7.71
CA ARG A 106 -38.45 -5.69 8.47
C ARG A 106 -39.16 -5.32 9.75
N ASN A 107 -40.33 -5.87 10.00
CA ASN A 107 -41.21 -5.48 11.11
C ASN A 107 -42.19 -6.61 11.44
N GLY A 108 -42.16 -7.13 12.64
CA GLY A 108 -42.85 -8.37 13.02
C GLY A 108 -41.93 -9.58 13.00
N LYS A 109 -42.49 -10.77 12.79
CA LYS A 109 -41.72 -12.02 12.80
C LYS A 109 -40.88 -12.20 11.51
N GLY A 110 -39.68 -12.73 11.66
CA GLY A 110 -38.83 -13.03 10.51
C GLY A 110 -37.65 -13.91 10.83
N LYS A 111 -37.01 -14.40 9.76
CA LYS A 111 -35.83 -15.24 9.77
C LYS A 111 -34.75 -14.65 8.89
N GLU A 112 -33.53 -14.64 9.36
CA GLU A 112 -32.35 -14.24 8.59
C GLU A 112 -31.48 -15.44 8.25
N TYR A 113 -30.88 -15.40 7.07
CA TYR A 113 -30.04 -16.45 6.55
C TYR A 113 -28.68 -15.89 6.08
N ASP A 114 -27.64 -16.68 6.24
CA ASP A 114 -26.35 -16.47 5.60
C ASP A 114 -25.95 -17.76 4.86
N ARG A 115 -25.66 -17.65 3.55
CA ARG A 115 -25.30 -18.78 2.67
C ARG A 115 -26.23 -20.00 2.73
N GLY A 116 -27.49 -19.78 3.13
CA GLY A 116 -28.52 -20.82 3.27
C GLY A 116 -28.76 -21.25 4.70
N ASP A 117 -27.87 -20.96 5.62
CA ASP A 117 -27.98 -21.31 7.04
C ASP A 117 -28.83 -20.29 7.79
N LEU A 118 -29.72 -20.73 8.68
CA LEU A 118 -30.51 -19.89 9.55
C LEU A 118 -29.61 -19.29 10.62
N ILE A 119 -29.38 -17.97 10.57
CA ILE A 119 -28.55 -17.26 11.55
C ILE A 119 -29.36 -16.52 12.64
N PHE A 120 -30.64 -16.25 12.37
CA PHE A 120 -31.52 -15.60 13.36
C PHE A 120 -32.98 -15.86 13.04
N GLU A 121 -33.80 -16.10 14.07
CA GLU A 121 -35.25 -16.09 14.02
C GLU A 121 -35.81 -15.25 15.19
N GLY A 122 -36.77 -14.36 14.89
CA GLY A 122 -37.34 -13.52 15.94
C GLY A 122 -38.24 -12.41 15.44
N GLU A 123 -38.38 -11.37 16.28
CA GLU A 123 -39.18 -10.20 15.98
C GLU A 123 -38.35 -8.98 15.65
N TYR A 124 -38.85 -8.19 14.75
CA TYR A 124 -38.23 -6.98 14.21
C TYR A 124 -39.12 -5.75 14.45
N LEU A 125 -38.47 -4.61 14.65
CA LEU A 125 -39.13 -3.30 14.67
C LEU A 125 -38.27 -2.31 13.86
N ASN A 126 -38.85 -1.74 12.80
CA ASN A 126 -38.18 -0.76 11.91
C ASN A 126 -36.79 -1.25 11.39
N GLY A 127 -36.70 -2.54 11.05
CA GLY A 127 -35.48 -3.16 10.52
C GLY A 127 -34.47 -3.64 11.57
N LYS A 128 -34.76 -3.45 12.88
CA LYS A 128 -33.89 -3.91 13.97
C LYS A 128 -34.47 -5.13 14.66
N ARG A 129 -33.63 -6.08 15.06
CA ARG A 129 -33.99 -7.22 15.91
C ARG A 129 -34.41 -6.71 17.28
N ILE A 130 -35.56 -7.15 17.82
CA ILE A 130 -36.04 -6.77 19.16
C ILE A 130 -36.17 -7.95 20.12
N SER A 131 -36.38 -9.16 19.59
CA SER A 131 -36.35 -10.41 20.36
C SER A 131 -36.15 -11.59 19.43
N GLY A 132 -35.55 -12.65 19.91
CA GLY A 132 -35.35 -13.87 19.10
C GLY A 132 -34.14 -14.69 19.52
N LYS A 133 -33.78 -15.63 18.66
CA LYS A 133 -32.68 -16.56 18.85
C LYS A 133 -31.71 -16.45 17.68
N GLY A 134 -30.41 -16.44 17.97
CA GLY A 134 -29.35 -16.47 16.99
C GLY A 134 -28.62 -17.80 16.98
N TYR A 135 -28.16 -18.22 15.83
CA TYR A 135 -27.54 -19.52 15.58
C TYR A 135 -26.21 -19.31 14.83
N ASP A 136 -25.29 -20.27 15.01
CA ASP A 136 -24.08 -20.40 14.19
C ASP A 136 -24.36 -21.20 12.90
N ASP A 137 -23.33 -21.42 12.08
CA ASP A 137 -23.35 -22.20 10.84
C ASP A 137 -23.70 -23.70 11.04
N SER A 138 -23.58 -24.19 12.28
CA SER A 138 -23.97 -25.55 12.70
C SER A 138 -25.37 -25.62 13.30
N ALA A 139 -26.19 -24.56 13.16
CA ALA A 139 -27.52 -24.39 13.73
C ALA A 139 -27.57 -24.46 15.27
N LYS A 140 -26.44 -24.21 15.94
CA LYS A 140 -26.36 -24.17 17.38
C LYS A 140 -26.74 -22.81 17.91
N LEU A 141 -27.49 -22.79 19.02
CA LEU A 141 -27.92 -21.55 19.66
C LEU A 141 -26.72 -20.78 20.24
N ILE A 142 -26.49 -19.55 19.77
CA ILE A 142 -25.41 -18.68 20.23
C ILE A 142 -25.90 -17.49 21.05
N PHE A 143 -27.14 -17.02 20.84
CA PHE A 143 -27.71 -15.98 21.70
C PHE A 143 -29.25 -16.02 21.73
N ILE A 144 -29.79 -15.47 22.82
CA ILE A 144 -31.22 -15.18 22.99
C ILE A 144 -31.34 -13.69 23.33
N LEU A 145 -32.26 -12.99 22.67
CA LEU A 145 -32.66 -11.62 22.97
C LEU A 145 -34.14 -11.58 23.34
N GLU A 146 -34.46 -10.98 24.49
CA GLU A 146 -35.83 -10.79 24.97
C GLU A 146 -36.36 -9.39 24.63
N LYS A 147 -37.67 -9.21 24.49
CA LYS A 147 -38.31 -7.90 24.16
C LYS A 147 -37.99 -6.77 25.16
N ASN A 148 -37.68 -7.10 26.38
CA ASN A 148 -37.30 -6.15 27.45
C ASN A 148 -35.83 -5.69 27.34
N GLY A 149 -35.10 -6.11 26.31
CA GLY A 149 -33.68 -5.84 26.09
C GLY A 149 -32.74 -6.72 26.89
N LYS A 150 -33.26 -7.66 27.71
CA LYS A 150 -32.42 -8.68 28.36
C LYS A 150 -32.02 -9.76 27.39
N GLY A 151 -30.90 -10.44 27.64
CA GLY A 151 -30.46 -11.51 26.78
C GLY A 151 -29.36 -12.38 27.41
N LYS A 152 -29.02 -13.41 26.64
CA LYS A 152 -27.96 -14.34 26.99
C LYS A 152 -27.17 -14.68 25.75
N GLU A 153 -25.85 -14.77 25.89
CA GLU A 153 -24.96 -15.31 24.90
C GLU A 153 -24.39 -16.64 25.40
N TYR A 154 -24.11 -17.55 24.49
CA TYR A 154 -23.66 -18.90 24.82
C TYR A 154 -22.34 -19.22 24.11
N TYR A 155 -21.51 -20.02 24.77
CA TYR A 155 -20.39 -20.73 24.14
C TYR A 155 -20.87 -21.91 23.30
N ASP A 156 -19.98 -22.44 22.50
CA ASP A 156 -20.24 -23.67 21.72
C ASP A 156 -20.50 -24.90 22.58
N ASN A 157 -20.06 -24.94 23.86
CA ASN A 157 -20.40 -25.99 24.84
C ASN A 157 -21.80 -25.80 25.47
N GLY A 158 -22.55 -24.75 25.09
CA GLY A 158 -23.89 -24.44 25.56
C GLY A 158 -23.93 -23.72 26.91
N LYS A 159 -22.78 -23.45 27.56
CA LYS A 159 -22.73 -22.66 28.79
C LYS A 159 -22.89 -21.16 28.47
N ILE A 160 -23.39 -20.42 29.45
CA ILE A 160 -23.60 -18.97 29.32
C ILE A 160 -22.25 -18.26 29.27
N GLN A 161 -22.04 -17.42 28.25
CA GLN A 161 -20.91 -16.53 28.08
C GLN A 161 -21.19 -15.15 28.68
N PHE A 162 -22.41 -14.63 28.47
CA PHE A 162 -22.87 -13.37 29.02
C PHE A 162 -24.37 -13.41 29.29
N LYS A 163 -24.80 -12.79 30.40
CA LYS A 163 -26.21 -12.63 30.78
C LYS A 163 -26.43 -11.22 31.25
N GLY A 164 -27.35 -10.48 30.62
CA GLY A 164 -27.56 -9.10 31.02
C GLY A 164 -28.56 -8.35 30.16
N GLU A 165 -28.44 -7.04 30.16
CA GLU A 165 -29.21 -6.10 29.37
C GLU A 165 -28.39 -5.67 28.14
N TYR A 166 -29.10 -5.49 27.04
CA TYR A 166 -28.53 -5.03 25.76
C TYR A 166 -29.17 -3.71 25.35
N LYS A 167 -28.35 -2.80 24.83
CA LYS A 167 -28.80 -1.54 24.27
C LYS A 167 -28.20 -1.35 22.88
N ASN A 168 -29.04 -1.12 21.88
CA ASN A 168 -28.63 -1.06 20.46
C ASN A 168 -27.85 -2.29 19.97
N GLY A 169 -28.11 -3.47 20.56
CA GLY A 169 -27.42 -4.72 20.21
C GLY A 169 -26.07 -4.94 20.93
N LEU A 170 -25.71 -4.07 21.87
CA LEU A 170 -24.45 -4.14 22.63
C LEU A 170 -24.73 -4.43 24.10
N ARG A 171 -23.82 -5.10 24.82
CA ARG A 171 -23.93 -5.42 26.24
C ARG A 171 -23.94 -4.14 27.07
N TRP A 172 -25.00 -3.89 27.85
CA TRP A 172 -25.17 -2.68 28.66
C TRP A 172 -24.93 -2.87 30.15
N ASN A 173 -25.71 -3.76 30.76
CA ASN A 173 -25.53 -4.19 32.14
C ASN A 173 -25.53 -5.71 32.21
N GLY A 174 -24.63 -6.31 32.97
CA GLY A 174 -24.68 -7.76 33.12
C GLY A 174 -23.37 -8.37 33.54
N LYS A 175 -23.39 -9.68 33.57
CA LYS A 175 -22.28 -10.52 34.04
C LYS A 175 -21.77 -11.40 32.90
N GLY A 176 -20.46 -11.48 32.79
CA GLY A 176 -19.76 -12.38 31.94
C GLY A 176 -19.19 -13.58 32.67
N TYR A 177 -19.12 -14.69 31.99
CA TYR A 177 -18.70 -15.98 32.53
C TYR A 177 -17.57 -16.55 31.66
N ASP A 178 -16.67 -17.31 32.26
CA ASP A 178 -15.67 -18.08 31.52
C ASP A 178 -16.27 -19.31 30.82
N TYR A 179 -15.45 -20.04 30.06
CA TYR A 179 -15.88 -21.25 29.33
C TYR A 179 -16.34 -22.37 30.28
N GLU A 180 -15.93 -22.35 31.55
CA GLU A 180 -16.35 -23.29 32.60
C GLU A 180 -17.65 -22.85 33.29
N GLY A 181 -18.16 -21.65 33.05
CA GLY A 181 -19.40 -21.07 33.58
C GLY A 181 -19.20 -20.34 34.90
N LYS A 182 -17.96 -20.03 35.29
CA LYS A 182 -17.63 -19.22 36.46
C LYS A 182 -17.75 -17.74 36.10
N GLU A 183 -18.39 -16.95 37.00
CA GLU A 183 -18.49 -15.48 36.85
C GLU A 183 -17.09 -14.86 36.86
N GLU A 184 -16.79 -14.01 35.89
CA GLU A 184 -15.46 -13.45 35.70
C GLU A 184 -15.44 -11.93 35.67
N PHE A 185 -16.47 -11.28 35.11
CA PHE A 185 -16.54 -9.83 35.00
C PHE A 185 -17.97 -9.30 35.04
N GLU A 186 -18.12 -8.00 35.37
CA GLU A 186 -19.39 -7.28 35.33
C GLU A 186 -19.27 -5.99 34.53
N ILE A 187 -20.27 -5.71 33.67
CA ILE A 187 -20.44 -4.46 32.94
C ILE A 187 -21.60 -3.68 33.54
N LYS A 188 -21.38 -2.36 33.79
CA LYS A 188 -22.40 -1.43 34.28
C LYS A 188 -22.48 -0.20 33.38
N ASN A 189 -23.66 0.09 32.84
CA ASN A 189 -23.91 1.23 31.95
C ASN A 189 -22.94 1.23 30.70
N GLY A 190 -22.65 0.03 30.19
CA GLY A 190 -21.70 -0.15 29.07
C GLY A 190 -20.26 0.20 29.41
N THR A 191 -19.90 0.28 30.70
CA THR A 191 -18.57 0.69 31.16
C THR A 191 -18.04 -0.33 32.18
N GLY A 192 -16.73 -0.53 32.20
CA GLY A 192 -16.06 -1.42 33.14
C GLY A 192 -14.92 -2.19 32.54
N LEU A 193 -14.36 -3.10 33.31
CA LEU A 193 -13.47 -4.14 32.79
C LEU A 193 -14.35 -5.26 32.26
N GLY A 194 -14.01 -5.77 31.06
CA GLY A 194 -14.78 -6.85 30.47
C GLY A 194 -13.90 -7.75 29.61
N LYS A 195 -14.43 -8.94 29.36
CA LYS A 195 -13.80 -9.91 28.46
C LYS A 195 -14.78 -10.34 27.38
N GLU A 196 -14.23 -10.57 26.21
CA GLU A 196 -14.92 -11.22 25.09
C GLU A 196 -14.21 -12.55 24.81
N TYR A 197 -14.99 -13.52 24.43
CA TYR A 197 -14.48 -14.84 24.07
C TYR A 197 -14.94 -15.22 22.67
N TYR A 198 -14.19 -16.05 22.02
CA TYR A 198 -14.63 -16.79 20.87
C TYR A 198 -15.60 -17.91 21.31
N SER A 199 -16.31 -18.50 20.36
CA SER A 199 -17.27 -19.58 20.66
C SER A 199 -16.63 -20.80 21.33
N ASN A 200 -15.37 -21.06 21.03
CA ASN A 200 -14.56 -22.15 21.60
C ASN A 200 -13.99 -21.86 22.99
N GLY A 201 -14.32 -20.71 23.59
CA GLY A 201 -13.87 -20.32 24.93
C GLY A 201 -12.50 -19.65 25.00
N GLN A 202 -11.81 -19.47 23.89
CA GLN A 202 -10.56 -18.71 23.87
C GLN A 202 -10.83 -17.20 24.02
N ILE A 203 -9.94 -16.50 24.74
CA ILE A 203 -10.07 -15.05 24.94
C ILE A 203 -9.89 -14.33 23.61
N LYS A 204 -10.84 -13.44 23.28
CA LYS A 204 -10.83 -12.55 22.12
C LYS A 204 -10.38 -11.13 22.47
N TYR A 205 -10.78 -10.65 23.65
CA TYR A 205 -10.41 -9.35 24.20
C TYR A 205 -10.55 -9.35 25.71
N GLU A 206 -9.66 -8.66 26.38
CA GLU A 206 -9.80 -8.28 27.78
C GLU A 206 -9.33 -6.85 27.95
N GLY A 207 -10.10 -6.04 28.68
CA GLY A 207 -9.77 -4.64 28.89
C GLY A 207 -10.95 -3.75 29.24
N GLU A 208 -10.71 -2.45 29.12
CA GLU A 208 -11.64 -1.42 29.48
C GLU A 208 -12.71 -1.18 28.41
N TYR A 209 -13.93 -0.89 28.85
CA TYR A 209 -15.06 -0.51 28.05
C TYR A 209 -15.60 0.85 28.45
N LEU A 210 -15.98 1.66 27.47
CA LEU A 210 -16.70 2.90 27.64
C LEU A 210 -17.84 2.97 26.62
N LYS A 211 -19.09 3.12 27.12
CA LYS A 211 -20.27 3.17 26.24
C LYS A 211 -20.32 2.00 25.25
N GLU A 212 -20.15 0.79 25.78
CA GLU A 212 -20.29 -0.47 25.05
C GLU A 212 -19.15 -0.77 24.03
N LYS A 213 -18.15 0.09 23.95
CA LYS A 213 -17.01 -0.10 23.06
C LYS A 213 -15.74 -0.33 23.84
N ARG A 214 -14.82 -1.12 23.29
CA ARG A 214 -13.46 -1.22 23.79
C ARG A 214 -12.86 0.18 23.84
N ASN A 215 -12.42 0.62 25.02
CA ASN A 215 -11.92 1.98 25.23
C ASN A 215 -10.99 1.99 26.45
N GLY A 216 -9.86 2.67 26.36
CA GLY A 216 -8.82 2.59 27.37
C GLY A 216 -7.90 1.39 27.16
N LYS A 217 -7.28 0.88 28.23
CA LYS A 217 -6.30 -0.20 28.14
C LYS A 217 -6.95 -1.56 27.89
N GLY A 218 -6.32 -2.36 27.04
CA GLY A 218 -6.81 -3.71 26.77
C GLY A 218 -5.85 -4.51 25.89
N ILE A 219 -6.15 -5.81 25.81
CA ILE A 219 -5.44 -6.78 25.01
C ILE A 219 -6.46 -7.48 24.12
N SER A 220 -6.19 -7.55 22.82
CA SER A 220 -6.99 -8.32 21.88
C SER A 220 -6.19 -9.47 21.31
N TYR A 221 -6.89 -10.56 21.11
CA TYR A 221 -6.36 -11.78 20.52
C TYR A 221 -7.13 -12.09 19.25
N ARG A 222 -6.49 -12.86 18.38
CA ARG A 222 -7.09 -13.36 17.15
C ARG A 222 -6.98 -14.87 17.08
N GLU A 223 -8.06 -15.53 16.72
CA GLU A 223 -8.01 -16.95 16.48
C GLU A 223 -7.55 -17.25 15.04
N TYR A 224 -6.85 -18.36 14.92
CA TYR A 224 -6.37 -18.91 13.66
C TYR A 224 -6.52 -20.43 13.73
N LYS A 225 -6.98 -21.01 12.64
CA LYS A 225 -7.13 -22.47 12.53
C LYS A 225 -5.87 -23.06 11.92
N GLU A 226 -5.11 -23.79 12.71
CA GLU A 226 -3.95 -24.53 12.26
C GLU A 226 -4.29 -26.02 12.26
N TRP A 227 -4.39 -26.62 11.05
CA TRP A 227 -4.80 -28.02 10.85
C TRP A 227 -6.18 -28.31 11.47
N ALA A 228 -6.24 -28.95 12.61
CA ALA A 228 -7.48 -29.30 13.32
C ALA A 228 -7.75 -28.39 14.54
N ASP A 229 -6.75 -27.68 15.03
CA ASP A 229 -6.82 -26.93 16.29
C ASP A 229 -6.96 -25.43 16.07
N TRP A 230 -7.73 -24.78 16.95
CA TRP A 230 -7.83 -23.34 17.00
C TRP A 230 -6.76 -22.79 17.96
N CYS A 231 -5.86 -21.96 17.42
CA CYS A 231 -4.85 -21.24 18.19
C CYS A 231 -5.21 -19.77 18.28
N SER A 232 -4.92 -19.15 19.42
CA SER A 232 -5.05 -17.70 19.58
C SER A 232 -3.66 -17.06 19.70
N TYR A 233 -3.47 -15.92 19.09
CA TYR A 233 -2.24 -15.14 19.19
C TYR A 233 -2.57 -13.68 19.53
N LEU A 234 -1.61 -13.01 20.17
CA LEU A 234 -1.71 -11.61 20.52
C LEU A 234 -1.89 -10.77 19.24
N ASP A 235 -3.03 -10.09 19.16
CA ASP A 235 -3.39 -9.22 18.03
C ASP A 235 -3.00 -7.76 18.31
N PHE A 236 -3.30 -7.26 19.52
CA PHE A 236 -2.92 -5.92 19.94
C PHE A 236 -2.95 -5.79 21.46
N GLU A 237 -1.96 -5.09 21.99
CA GLU A 237 -1.87 -4.70 23.40
C GLU A 237 -1.65 -3.19 23.49
N GLY A 238 -2.54 -2.48 24.21
CA GLY A 238 -2.44 -1.05 24.36
C GLY A 238 -3.77 -0.36 24.62
N GLU A 239 -3.86 0.87 24.15
CA GLU A 239 -5.06 1.69 24.29
C GLU A 239 -6.00 1.51 23.10
N PHE A 240 -7.28 1.39 23.39
CA PHE A 240 -8.37 1.37 22.44
C PHE A 240 -9.15 2.68 22.51
N LEU A 241 -9.67 3.14 21.39
CA LEU A 241 -10.57 4.29 21.30
C LEU A 241 -11.74 3.96 20.38
N ASP A 242 -12.96 4.05 20.89
CA ASP A 242 -14.20 3.74 20.15
C ASP A 242 -14.19 2.37 19.45
N GLY A 243 -13.64 1.34 20.11
CA GLY A 243 -13.52 -0.03 19.59
C GLY A 243 -12.34 -0.29 18.67
N LYS A 244 -11.53 0.72 18.38
CA LYS A 244 -10.37 0.61 17.48
C LYS A 244 -9.06 0.66 18.26
N ARG A 245 -8.03 -0.05 17.78
CA ARG A 245 -6.65 0.10 18.27
C ARG A 245 -6.24 1.57 18.17
N TRP A 246 -5.62 2.10 19.23
CA TRP A 246 -5.24 3.50 19.29
C TRP A 246 -3.73 3.67 19.48
N ASN A 247 -3.21 3.42 20.69
CA ASN A 247 -1.78 3.49 21.00
C ASN A 247 -1.34 2.17 21.61
N GLY A 248 -0.27 1.56 21.10
CA GLY A 248 0.21 0.27 21.63
C GLY A 248 1.06 -0.51 20.66
N LYS A 249 1.09 -1.82 20.83
CA LYS A 249 1.82 -2.77 19.98
C LYS A 249 0.84 -3.78 19.40
N GLY A 250 1.05 -4.15 18.14
CA GLY A 250 0.16 -5.08 17.49
C GLY A 250 0.73 -5.73 16.23
N THR A 251 -0.06 -6.62 15.69
CA THR A 251 0.25 -7.40 14.50
C THR A 251 -0.82 -7.19 13.42
N GLU A 252 -0.44 -7.36 12.17
CA GLU A 252 -1.36 -7.40 11.03
C GLU A 252 -1.11 -8.65 10.21
N TYR A 253 -2.18 -9.23 9.67
CA TYR A 253 -2.15 -10.46 8.91
C TYR A 253 -2.90 -10.28 7.59
N ASP A 254 -2.41 -10.94 6.54
CA ASP A 254 -3.09 -10.99 5.24
C ASP A 254 -4.08 -12.17 5.22
N PHE A 255 -5.38 -11.85 5.30
CA PHE A 255 -6.44 -12.86 5.28
C PHE A 255 -6.65 -13.53 3.91
N TYR A 256 -6.31 -12.85 2.83
CA TYR A 256 -6.42 -13.40 1.47
C TYR A 256 -5.31 -14.42 1.17
N LYS A 257 -4.23 -14.40 1.96
CA LYS A 257 -3.07 -15.28 1.82
C LYS A 257 -2.87 -16.17 3.05
N SER A 258 -3.92 -16.90 3.47
CA SER A 258 -3.83 -17.91 4.54
C SER A 258 -3.41 -17.36 5.92
N GLY A 259 -3.71 -16.10 6.23
CA GLY A 259 -3.43 -15.53 7.55
C GLY A 259 -1.93 -15.28 7.84
N LEU A 260 -1.13 -15.00 6.83
CA LEU A 260 0.30 -14.72 7.00
C LEU A 260 0.52 -13.38 7.71
N LEU A 261 1.48 -13.35 8.63
CA LEU A 261 1.93 -12.13 9.31
C LEU A 261 2.56 -11.18 8.27
N ILE A 262 2.03 -9.95 8.18
CA ILE A 262 2.54 -8.91 7.27
C ILE A 262 3.19 -7.74 8.01
N PHE A 263 2.81 -7.51 9.28
CA PHE A 263 3.41 -6.45 10.09
C PHE A 263 3.32 -6.77 11.58
N LYS A 264 4.37 -6.39 12.32
CA LYS A 264 4.42 -6.39 13.78
C LYS A 264 5.14 -5.13 14.26
N GLY A 265 4.49 -4.30 15.08
CA GLY A 265 5.11 -3.06 15.53
C GLY A 265 4.22 -2.18 16.40
N GLU A 266 4.65 -0.95 16.56
CA GLU A 266 4.02 0.07 17.40
C GLU A 266 2.97 0.86 16.62
N TYR A 267 1.97 1.35 17.35
CA TYR A 267 0.85 2.13 16.83
C TYR A 267 0.67 3.40 17.64
N LEU A 268 0.39 4.49 16.95
CA LEU A 268 -0.02 5.76 17.50
C LEU A 268 -1.23 6.29 16.76
N LYS A 269 -2.31 6.61 17.48
CA LYS A 269 -3.57 7.09 16.88
C LYS A 269 -4.10 6.16 15.79
N GLY A 270 -3.97 4.84 16.01
CA GLY A 270 -4.44 3.79 15.10
C GLY A 270 -3.61 3.57 13.83
N LYS A 271 -2.44 4.17 13.72
CA LYS A 271 -1.53 4.02 12.58
C LYS A 271 -0.19 3.46 13.02
N ARG A 272 0.46 2.66 12.17
CA ARG A 272 1.85 2.22 12.39
C ARG A 272 2.71 3.44 12.71
N SER A 273 3.42 3.42 13.84
CA SER A 273 4.28 4.52 14.30
C SER A 273 5.31 3.95 15.28
N GLY A 274 6.50 4.57 15.38
CA GLY A 274 7.58 3.97 16.16
C GLY A 274 8.22 2.78 15.46
N LYS A 275 8.68 1.77 16.20
CA LYS A 275 9.42 0.63 15.65
C LYS A 275 8.48 -0.46 15.11
N GLY A 276 8.84 -1.05 13.97
CA GLY A 276 8.07 -2.15 13.39
C GLY A 276 8.86 -2.97 12.38
N LYS A 277 8.29 -4.15 12.07
CA LYS A 277 8.82 -5.09 11.07
C LYS A 277 7.71 -5.44 10.07
N GLU A 278 8.06 -5.45 8.79
CA GLU A 278 7.22 -5.98 7.71
C GLU A 278 7.73 -7.35 7.29
N TYR A 279 6.80 -8.20 6.90
CA TYR A 279 7.07 -9.57 6.52
C TYR A 279 6.49 -9.88 5.15
N GLU A 280 7.14 -10.80 4.44
CA GLU A 280 6.66 -11.36 3.17
C GLU A 280 6.12 -12.79 3.37
N ASN A 281 5.58 -13.36 2.28
CA ASN A 281 5.12 -14.74 2.21
C ASN A 281 6.20 -15.68 2.77
N HIS A 282 5.91 -16.49 3.77
CA HIS A 282 6.81 -17.39 4.52
C HIS A 282 7.42 -16.80 5.81
N GLY A 283 7.02 -15.59 6.24
CA GLY A 283 7.44 -15.02 7.52
C GLY A 283 8.84 -14.39 7.50
N GLU A 284 9.43 -14.20 6.32
CA GLU A 284 10.71 -13.52 6.19
C GLU A 284 10.53 -12.00 6.39
N VAL A 285 11.45 -11.40 7.16
CA VAL A 285 11.48 -9.95 7.35
C VAL A 285 11.95 -9.29 6.05
N ILE A 286 11.13 -8.37 5.51
CA ILE A 286 11.49 -7.55 4.35
C ILE A 286 11.86 -6.12 4.72
N PHE A 287 11.43 -5.67 5.90
CA PHE A 287 11.80 -4.36 6.43
C PHE A 287 11.72 -4.34 7.95
N GLU A 288 12.70 -3.71 8.58
CA GLU A 288 12.73 -3.40 10.01
C GLU A 288 13.17 -1.95 10.19
N GLY A 289 12.37 -1.15 10.91
CA GLY A 289 12.71 0.26 11.08
C GLY A 289 11.62 1.07 11.77
N GLU A 290 11.72 2.37 11.59
CA GLU A 290 10.81 3.34 12.17
C GLU A 290 9.65 3.67 11.21
N TYR A 291 8.51 4.00 11.80
CA TYR A 291 7.27 4.35 11.11
C TYR A 291 6.71 5.67 11.64
N LEU A 292 6.07 6.42 10.76
CA LEU A 292 5.29 7.59 11.11
C LEU A 292 4.02 7.66 10.25
N ASN A 293 2.85 7.75 10.91
CA ASN A 293 1.56 7.83 10.23
C ASN A 293 1.31 6.71 9.21
N GLY A 294 1.77 5.48 9.48
CA GLY A 294 1.59 4.31 8.64
C GLY A 294 2.64 4.10 7.55
N LYS A 295 3.65 4.95 7.46
CA LYS A 295 4.70 4.88 6.44
C LYS A 295 6.08 4.70 7.09
N ARG A 296 6.99 4.01 6.39
CA ARG A 296 8.41 3.93 6.76
C ARG A 296 8.97 5.34 6.92
N HIS A 297 9.66 5.61 8.03
CA HIS A 297 10.20 6.93 8.39
C HIS A 297 11.41 6.74 9.29
N GLY A 298 12.34 7.73 9.35
CA GLY A 298 13.55 7.57 10.15
C GLY A 298 14.45 6.45 9.65
N PHE A 299 15.18 5.79 10.55
CA PHE A 299 16.14 4.75 10.17
C PHE A 299 15.45 3.39 9.96
N GLY A 300 15.88 2.69 8.88
CA GLY A 300 15.35 1.35 8.56
C GLY A 300 16.33 0.48 7.77
N LYS A 301 16.06 -0.83 7.83
CA LYS A 301 16.79 -1.88 7.13
C LYS A 301 15.84 -2.65 6.23
N ALA A 302 16.20 -2.80 4.96
CA ALA A 302 15.45 -3.58 4.00
C ALA A 302 16.18 -4.87 3.65
N TYR A 303 15.42 -5.95 3.58
CA TYR A 303 15.92 -7.31 3.35
C TYR A 303 15.27 -7.92 2.11
N SER A 304 15.93 -8.90 1.53
CA SER A 304 15.37 -9.77 0.49
C SER A 304 15.98 -11.16 0.64
N HIS A 305 15.15 -12.20 0.74
CA HIS A 305 15.56 -13.59 0.99
C HIS A 305 16.50 -13.70 2.22
N GLY A 306 16.14 -13.04 3.32
CA GLY A 306 16.90 -13.02 4.57
C GLY A 306 18.20 -12.20 4.56
N GLU A 307 18.62 -11.68 3.41
CA GLU A 307 19.84 -10.86 3.29
C GLU A 307 19.54 -9.36 3.39
N LEU A 308 20.38 -8.64 4.15
CA LEU A 308 20.33 -7.18 4.21
C LEU A 308 20.70 -6.58 2.86
N LYS A 309 19.78 -5.86 2.23
CA LYS A 309 19.96 -5.19 0.92
C LYS A 309 20.23 -3.70 1.06
N SER A 310 19.64 -3.05 2.06
CA SER A 310 19.98 -1.64 2.34
C SER A 310 19.63 -1.25 3.77
N GLU A 311 20.33 -0.25 4.28
CA GLU A 311 20.03 0.42 5.54
C GLU A 311 20.20 1.93 5.38
N GLY A 312 19.45 2.72 6.14
CA GLY A 312 19.53 4.16 6.17
C GLY A 312 18.20 4.86 6.37
N GLU A 313 18.10 6.10 5.92
CA GLU A 313 17.00 6.99 6.24
C GLU A 313 15.83 6.88 5.26
N TYR A 314 14.61 6.96 5.82
CA TYR A 314 13.36 6.94 5.08
C TYR A 314 12.51 8.16 5.45
N LEU A 315 11.81 8.71 4.47
CA LEU A 315 10.85 9.79 4.64
C LEU A 315 9.57 9.46 3.88
N ASN A 316 8.45 9.39 4.62
CA ASN A 316 7.12 9.14 4.03
C ASN A 316 7.02 7.88 3.13
N GLY A 317 7.78 6.84 3.45
CA GLY A 317 7.74 5.54 2.77
C GLY A 317 8.84 5.30 1.74
N VAL A 318 9.63 6.32 1.39
CA VAL A 318 10.72 6.21 0.40
C VAL A 318 12.09 6.46 1.03
N LYS A 319 13.16 5.91 0.45
CA LYS A 319 14.53 6.23 0.84
C LYS A 319 14.77 7.73 0.68
N ASN A 320 15.32 8.39 1.73
CA ASN A 320 15.63 9.83 1.71
C ASN A 320 16.67 10.14 2.78
N GLY A 321 17.80 10.71 2.39
CA GLY A 321 18.98 10.87 3.24
C GLY A 321 20.05 9.82 2.95
N LEU A 322 20.92 9.56 3.91
CA LEU A 322 22.03 8.62 3.75
C LEU A 322 21.54 7.17 3.71
N ILE A 323 21.92 6.46 2.65
CA ILE A 323 21.62 5.05 2.45
C ILE A 323 22.89 4.28 2.14
N LYS A 324 23.04 3.11 2.77
CA LYS A 324 24.02 2.09 2.43
C LYS A 324 23.30 0.92 1.76
N GLU A 325 23.79 0.47 0.62
CA GLU A 325 23.23 -0.65 -0.15
C GLU A 325 24.27 -1.77 -0.26
N PHE A 326 23.82 -3.02 -0.13
CA PHE A 326 24.68 -4.20 -0.07
C PHE A 326 24.40 -5.11 -1.27
N TRP A 327 25.48 -5.54 -1.91
CA TRP A 327 25.50 -6.49 -3.01
C TRP A 327 26.29 -7.74 -2.57
N MET A 328 26.48 -8.71 -3.44
CA MET A 328 27.22 -9.93 -3.09
C MET A 328 28.66 -9.60 -2.63
N ASP A 329 29.40 -8.89 -3.46
CA ASP A 329 30.84 -8.62 -3.26
C ASP A 329 31.12 -7.17 -2.87
N ASP A 330 30.19 -6.27 -3.06
CA ASP A 330 30.34 -4.82 -2.90
C ASP A 330 29.32 -4.24 -1.91
N TYR A 331 29.60 -3.05 -1.41
CA TYR A 331 28.59 -2.17 -0.86
C TYR A 331 28.74 -0.75 -1.43
N SER A 332 27.67 0.00 -1.43
CA SER A 332 27.69 1.39 -1.83
C SER A 332 26.98 2.28 -0.82
N GLN A 333 27.36 3.54 -0.75
CA GLN A 333 26.72 4.51 0.12
C GLN A 333 26.64 5.88 -0.55
N GLY A 334 25.56 6.58 -0.26
CA GLY A 334 25.31 7.92 -0.79
C GLY A 334 23.93 8.41 -0.38
N GLU A 335 23.54 9.55 -0.89
CA GLU A 335 22.26 10.17 -0.56
C GLU A 335 21.16 9.76 -1.52
N TYR A 336 19.96 9.63 -0.97
CA TYR A 336 18.70 9.58 -1.70
C TYR A 336 17.90 10.86 -1.45
N LEU A 337 17.28 11.37 -2.49
CA LEU A 337 16.31 12.44 -2.40
C LEU A 337 15.00 11.96 -3.04
N ASN A 338 13.93 11.88 -2.23
CA ASN A 338 12.61 11.43 -2.70
C ASN A 338 12.64 10.07 -3.45
N GLY A 339 13.39 9.10 -2.95
CA GLY A 339 13.48 7.75 -3.52
C GLY A 339 14.44 7.59 -4.71
N LYS A 340 15.19 8.62 -5.07
CA LYS A 340 16.17 8.60 -6.16
C LYS A 340 17.57 8.94 -5.64
N ARG A 341 18.61 8.26 -6.17
CA ARG A 341 20.00 8.58 -5.85
C ARG A 341 20.30 10.01 -6.24
N ASN A 342 21.01 10.73 -5.34
CA ASN A 342 21.36 12.14 -5.54
C ASN A 342 22.73 12.42 -4.91
N GLY A 343 23.51 13.35 -5.51
CA GLY A 343 24.86 13.64 -5.02
C GLY A 343 25.86 12.51 -5.25
N LEU A 344 26.92 12.51 -4.46
CA LEU A 344 28.06 11.58 -4.59
C LEU A 344 27.78 10.23 -3.95
N TRP A 345 27.92 9.17 -4.74
CA TRP A 345 27.86 7.78 -4.34
C TRP A 345 29.23 7.13 -4.39
N LYS A 346 29.60 6.40 -3.34
CA LYS A 346 30.86 5.68 -3.23
C LYS A 346 30.60 4.18 -3.14
N TYR A 347 31.39 3.39 -3.86
CA TYR A 347 31.27 1.94 -3.97
C TYR A 347 32.56 1.31 -3.45
N TYR A 348 32.44 0.28 -2.62
CA TYR A 348 33.55 -0.33 -1.93
C TYR A 348 33.52 -1.86 -2.09
N ASP A 349 34.68 -2.48 -2.19
CA ASP A 349 34.84 -3.93 -2.04
C ASP A 349 34.45 -4.32 -0.60
N LYS A 350 33.63 -5.36 -0.46
CA LYS A 350 33.11 -5.79 0.84
C LYS A 350 34.16 -6.49 1.67
N LYS A 351 35.21 -7.10 1.04
CA LYS A 351 36.26 -7.91 1.70
C LYS A 351 37.28 -7.04 2.38
N ASP A 352 37.77 -6.01 1.70
CA ASP A 352 38.89 -5.20 2.16
C ASP A 352 38.59 -3.72 2.35
N GLY A 353 37.35 -3.29 1.99
CA GLY A 353 36.89 -1.90 2.11
C GLY A 353 37.50 -0.96 1.09
N THR A 354 38.17 -1.48 0.05
CA THR A 354 38.79 -0.66 -1.00
C THR A 354 37.74 0.10 -1.80
N LEU A 355 38.01 1.37 -2.08
CA LEU A 355 37.15 2.20 -2.94
C LEU A 355 37.27 1.71 -4.39
N ILE A 356 36.16 1.26 -4.96
CA ILE A 356 36.07 0.77 -6.34
C ILE A 356 35.75 1.93 -7.31
N LYS A 357 34.73 2.72 -6.96
CA LYS A 357 34.27 3.83 -7.82
C LYS A 357 33.51 4.90 -7.03
N GLU A 358 33.49 6.08 -7.59
CA GLU A 358 32.69 7.23 -7.17
C GLU A 358 31.79 7.67 -8.33
N VAL A 359 30.55 8.00 -8.05
CA VAL A 359 29.56 8.36 -9.07
C VAL A 359 28.67 9.48 -8.56
N GLU A 360 28.57 10.56 -9.29
CA GLU A 360 27.62 11.62 -8.99
C GLU A 360 26.30 11.41 -9.71
N TYR A 361 25.20 11.62 -8.98
CA TYR A 361 23.83 11.47 -9.48
C TYR A 361 23.02 12.74 -9.27
N LEU A 362 22.13 13.02 -10.20
CA LEU A 362 21.09 14.01 -10.07
C LEU A 362 19.74 13.37 -10.42
N ASN A 363 18.83 13.29 -9.44
CA ASN A 363 17.50 12.68 -9.61
C ASN A 363 17.52 11.24 -10.16
N GLY A 364 18.55 10.45 -9.83
CA GLY A 364 18.71 9.05 -10.24
C GLY A 364 19.49 8.84 -11.53
N GLU A 365 19.86 9.89 -12.25
CA GLU A 365 20.66 9.84 -13.48
C GLU A 365 22.10 10.21 -13.21
N TYR A 366 23.05 9.70 -14.00
CA TYR A 366 24.44 10.11 -13.92
C TYR A 366 24.55 11.60 -14.27
N HIS A 367 25.20 12.34 -13.38
CA HIS A 367 25.43 13.77 -13.55
C HIS A 367 26.71 14.17 -12.80
N GLY A 368 27.63 14.92 -13.48
CA GLY A 368 28.94 15.23 -12.90
C GLY A 368 29.95 14.08 -13.07
N LYS A 369 30.78 13.85 -12.05
CA LYS A 369 31.92 12.94 -12.14
C LYS A 369 31.52 11.49 -11.90
N TRP A 370 32.12 10.59 -12.69
CA TRP A 370 32.11 9.16 -12.54
C TRP A 370 33.56 8.67 -12.58
N LYS A 371 34.09 8.13 -11.47
CA LYS A 371 35.48 7.69 -11.32
C LYS A 371 35.55 6.23 -10.93
N ARG A 372 36.50 5.50 -11.49
CA ARG A 372 36.83 4.12 -11.11
C ARG A 372 38.30 4.05 -10.75
N TYR A 373 38.63 3.17 -9.79
CA TYR A 373 39.95 3.03 -9.27
C TYR A 373 40.47 1.59 -9.46
N TYR A 374 41.77 1.42 -9.64
CA TYR A 374 42.45 0.14 -9.52
C TYR A 374 42.53 -0.26 -8.05
N LYS A 375 42.86 -1.55 -7.77
CA LYS A 375 43.07 -2.05 -6.38
C LYS A 375 44.17 -1.32 -5.61
N ASN A 376 45.17 -0.78 -6.30
CA ASN A 376 46.22 0.03 -5.71
C ASN A 376 45.81 1.48 -5.39
N GLY A 377 44.54 1.84 -5.64
CA GLY A 377 43.99 3.17 -5.39
C GLY A 377 44.24 4.20 -6.52
N THR A 378 44.99 3.84 -7.57
CA THR A 378 45.22 4.73 -8.71
C THR A 378 43.93 4.87 -9.53
N LEU A 379 43.70 6.06 -10.10
CA LEU A 379 42.56 6.33 -10.97
C LEU A 379 42.65 5.49 -12.24
N SER A 380 41.59 4.76 -12.57
CA SER A 380 41.52 3.95 -13.78
C SER A 380 40.69 4.65 -14.86
N ILE A 381 39.54 5.22 -14.48
CA ILE A 381 38.63 5.89 -15.41
C ILE A 381 38.07 7.15 -14.75
N ASP A 382 37.99 8.24 -15.52
CA ASP A 382 37.32 9.50 -15.14
C ASP A 382 36.40 9.93 -16.29
N ILE A 383 35.09 9.98 -16.00
CA ILE A 383 34.06 10.36 -16.97
C ILE A 383 33.30 11.54 -16.42
N GLU A 384 32.96 12.49 -17.27
CA GLU A 384 32.00 13.53 -16.95
C GLU A 384 30.67 13.31 -17.65
N TYR A 385 29.58 13.32 -16.87
CA TYR A 385 28.23 13.17 -17.35
C TYR A 385 27.45 14.48 -17.20
N LEU A 386 26.59 14.75 -18.15
CA LEU A 386 25.59 15.82 -18.06
C LEU A 386 24.23 15.25 -18.46
N ASN A 387 23.30 15.16 -17.50
CA ASN A 387 21.94 14.62 -17.70
C ASN A 387 21.94 13.22 -18.36
N GLY A 388 22.76 12.30 -17.83
CA GLY A 388 22.88 10.93 -18.35
C GLY A 388 23.79 10.76 -19.57
N GLU A 389 24.21 11.82 -20.24
CA GLU A 389 25.08 11.77 -21.42
C GLU A 389 26.54 11.95 -21.04
N LYS A 390 27.45 11.10 -21.60
CA LYS A 390 28.90 11.28 -21.46
C LYS A 390 29.36 12.54 -22.20
N LYS A 391 30.14 13.38 -21.53
CA LYS A 391 30.78 14.58 -22.12
C LYS A 391 32.28 14.39 -22.29
N THR A 392 32.93 13.73 -21.33
CA THR A 392 34.35 13.40 -21.44
C THR A 392 34.58 11.97 -20.99
N TRP A 393 35.69 11.37 -21.48
CA TRP A 393 36.19 10.07 -21.03
C TRP A 393 37.69 10.15 -20.95
N LYS A 394 38.24 9.84 -19.77
CA LYS A 394 39.68 9.62 -19.55
C LYS A 394 39.89 8.26 -18.96
N GLU A 395 40.82 7.50 -19.53
CA GLU A 395 41.23 6.20 -19.02
C GLU A 395 42.74 6.21 -18.78
N TYR A 396 43.18 5.52 -17.74
CA TYR A 396 44.55 5.55 -17.27
C TYR A 396 45.10 4.15 -17.15
N TYR A 397 46.37 3.97 -17.43
CA TYR A 397 47.14 2.79 -17.10
C TYR A 397 47.34 2.69 -15.58
N PRO A 398 47.68 1.48 -15.02
CA PRO A 398 48.01 1.32 -13.59
C PRO A 398 49.18 2.18 -13.09
N ASN A 399 50.06 2.64 -13.99
CA ASN A 399 51.16 3.57 -13.68
C ASN A 399 50.74 5.04 -13.67
N GLY A 400 49.45 5.34 -13.95
CA GLY A 400 48.88 6.70 -13.91
C GLY A 400 48.92 7.46 -15.25
N ASN A 401 49.60 6.93 -16.28
CA ASN A 401 49.63 7.54 -17.61
C ASN A 401 48.26 7.39 -18.30
N LEU A 402 47.90 8.35 -19.15
CA LEU A 402 46.66 8.29 -19.94
C LEU A 402 46.70 7.14 -20.96
N VAL A 403 45.55 6.45 -21.13
CA VAL A 403 45.25 5.56 -22.25
C VAL A 403 44.48 6.31 -23.30
N TYR A 404 43.37 6.98 -22.85
CA TYR A 404 42.48 7.79 -23.70
C TYR A 404 42.14 9.10 -23.00
N GLU A 405 41.96 10.12 -23.84
CA GLU A 405 41.33 11.36 -23.50
C GLU A 405 40.39 11.77 -24.63
N ILE A 406 39.07 11.66 -24.42
CA ILE A 406 38.05 11.81 -25.45
C ILE A 406 36.99 12.80 -24.95
N GLU A 407 36.61 13.76 -25.78
CA GLU A 407 35.44 14.62 -25.61
C GLU A 407 34.32 14.20 -26.55
N PHE A 408 33.08 14.17 -26.07
CA PHE A 408 31.90 13.77 -26.83
C PHE A 408 30.98 14.93 -27.15
N LYS A 409 30.60 15.04 -28.42
CA LYS A 409 29.60 15.96 -28.90
C LYS A 409 28.68 15.23 -29.89
N ASN A 410 27.34 15.27 -29.63
CA ASN A 410 26.35 14.63 -30.49
C ASN A 410 26.62 13.13 -30.80
N LYS A 411 27.08 12.39 -29.76
CA LYS A 411 27.48 10.96 -29.85
C LYS A 411 28.69 10.68 -30.78
N GLU A 412 29.49 11.68 -31.06
CA GLU A 412 30.80 11.52 -31.69
C GLU A 412 31.88 11.95 -30.68
N GLY A 413 32.94 11.14 -30.56
CA GLY A 413 34.11 11.42 -29.74
C GLY A 413 35.22 12.04 -30.56
N SER A 414 35.93 13.00 -29.98
CA SER A 414 37.19 13.50 -30.53
C SER A 414 38.24 13.50 -29.42
N GLY A 415 39.44 13.00 -29.71
CA GLY A 415 40.42 12.88 -28.64
C GLY A 415 41.70 12.19 -29.05
N LYS A 416 42.41 11.71 -28.03
CA LYS A 416 43.78 11.13 -28.18
C LYS A 416 43.86 9.81 -27.43
N SER A 417 44.71 8.89 -27.95
CA SER A 417 45.17 7.75 -27.17
C SER A 417 46.70 7.76 -27.09
N TYR A 418 47.20 7.07 -26.04
CA TYR A 418 48.59 7.11 -25.70
C TYR A 418 49.14 5.70 -25.38
N TYR A 419 50.37 5.44 -25.70
CA TYR A 419 51.12 4.28 -25.25
C TYR A 419 51.33 4.31 -23.73
N ILE A 420 51.65 3.16 -23.14
CA ILE A 420 51.88 3.05 -21.69
C ILE A 420 53.03 3.93 -21.20
N ASN A 421 53.96 4.31 -22.07
CA ASN A 421 55.06 5.27 -21.78
C ASN A 421 54.62 6.74 -21.86
N GLY A 422 53.33 7.02 -22.14
CA GLY A 422 52.76 8.35 -22.22
C GLY A 422 52.93 9.06 -23.56
N LYS A 423 53.55 8.41 -24.57
CA LYS A 423 53.66 8.97 -25.92
C LYS A 423 52.36 8.83 -26.67
N LEU A 424 52.07 9.80 -27.55
CA LEU A 424 50.86 9.82 -28.41
C LEU A 424 50.84 8.62 -29.36
N GLU A 425 49.75 7.84 -29.33
CA GLU A 425 49.46 6.70 -30.18
C GLU A 425 48.50 7.06 -31.34
N PHE A 426 47.49 7.85 -31.04
CA PHE A 426 46.47 8.26 -32.01
C PHE A 426 45.83 9.57 -31.65
N GLU A 427 45.48 10.39 -32.63
CA GLU A 427 44.71 11.61 -32.49
C GLU A 427 43.64 11.65 -33.57
N GLY A 428 42.35 11.78 -33.14
CA GLY A 428 41.27 11.77 -34.13
C GLY A 428 39.91 11.56 -33.49
N LYS A 429 39.01 10.93 -34.29
CA LYS A 429 37.63 10.68 -33.87
C LYS A 429 37.40 9.25 -33.43
N TYR A 430 36.46 9.12 -32.48
CA TYR A 430 36.09 7.87 -31.84
C TYR A 430 34.57 7.67 -31.83
N LYS A 431 34.12 6.42 -32.03
CA LYS A 431 32.70 6.08 -31.82
C LYS A 431 32.32 6.12 -30.36
N TYR A 432 31.12 6.56 -30.06
CA TYR A 432 30.61 6.77 -28.68
C TYR A 432 30.50 5.47 -27.85
N LEU A 433 30.17 4.34 -28.49
CA LEU A 433 29.87 3.10 -27.77
C LEU A 433 31.10 2.22 -27.49
N ASP A 434 31.96 2.07 -28.51
CA ASP A 434 33.06 1.11 -28.51
C ASP A 434 34.46 1.74 -28.62
N PHE A 435 34.54 3.08 -28.64
CA PHE A 435 35.77 3.85 -28.81
C PHE A 435 36.56 3.47 -30.08
N HIS A 436 35.88 2.94 -31.09
CA HIS A 436 36.55 2.58 -32.35
C HIS A 436 37.06 3.83 -33.04
N LYS A 437 38.39 3.83 -33.36
CA LYS A 437 39.08 4.90 -34.12
C LYS A 437 38.57 4.88 -35.56
N PHE A 438 38.09 5.99 -36.09
CA PHE A 438 37.55 6.01 -37.47
C PHE A 438 37.98 7.19 -38.36
N ASP A 439 38.58 8.23 -37.79
CA ASP A 439 39.09 9.40 -38.55
C ASP A 439 40.25 10.02 -37.75
N GLY A 440 41.44 10.10 -38.31
CA GLY A 440 42.59 10.65 -37.58
C GLY A 440 43.93 10.01 -37.99
N LYS A 441 44.95 10.26 -37.16
CA LYS A 441 46.36 9.87 -37.39
C LYS A 441 46.87 8.98 -36.31
N GLY A 442 47.58 7.90 -36.70
CA GLY A 442 48.28 7.02 -35.77
C GLY A 442 49.80 7.26 -35.85
N TYR A 443 50.43 7.13 -34.67
CA TYR A 443 51.86 7.44 -34.48
C TYR A 443 52.60 6.24 -33.88
N ASP A 444 53.88 6.11 -34.21
CA ASP A 444 54.80 5.21 -33.51
C ASP A 444 55.31 5.86 -32.22
N GLU A 445 56.09 5.08 -31.41
CA GLU A 445 56.66 5.58 -30.17
C GLU A 445 57.74 6.67 -30.39
N ASN A 446 58.20 6.92 -31.61
CA ASN A 446 59.10 8.01 -31.95
C ASN A 446 58.37 9.29 -32.39
N GLY A 447 57.02 9.20 -32.54
CA GLY A 447 56.19 10.31 -32.96
C GLY A 447 56.02 10.42 -34.47
N ASN A 448 56.46 9.44 -35.25
CA ASN A 448 56.25 9.39 -36.71
C ASN A 448 54.85 8.90 -37.01
N ILE A 449 54.18 9.50 -38.01
CA ILE A 449 52.88 9.03 -38.51
C ILE A 449 53.08 7.67 -39.18
N ILE A 450 52.37 6.65 -38.75
CA ILE A 450 52.39 5.31 -39.31
C ILE A 450 51.13 4.95 -40.11
N TYR A 451 49.99 5.60 -39.84
CA TYR A 451 48.76 5.45 -40.61
C TYR A 451 47.85 6.66 -40.48
N GLU A 452 46.96 6.82 -41.44
CA GLU A 452 45.84 7.76 -41.40
C GLU A 452 44.54 7.02 -41.68
N LEU A 453 43.49 7.32 -40.90
CA LEU A 453 42.13 6.83 -41.10
C LEU A 453 41.26 7.93 -41.65
N PHE A 454 40.44 7.61 -42.68
CA PHE A 454 39.47 8.54 -43.25
C PHE A 454 38.10 7.91 -43.30
N MET A 455 37.09 8.69 -43.00
CA MET A 455 35.71 8.32 -43.19
C MET A 455 35.27 8.71 -44.58
N GLU A 456 35.22 7.77 -45.53
CA GLU A 456 34.69 7.99 -46.85
C GLU A 456 33.20 7.62 -46.90
N MET A 457 32.33 8.60 -47.11
CA MET A 457 30.90 8.34 -47.37
C MET A 457 30.77 7.88 -48.83
N VAL A 458 30.72 6.57 -49.06
CA VAL A 458 30.38 6.02 -50.36
C VAL A 458 28.89 6.26 -50.59
N LYS A 459 28.55 7.25 -51.41
CA LYS A 459 27.21 7.43 -51.96
C LYS A 459 26.94 6.30 -52.98
N SER A 460 26.56 5.12 -52.53
CA SER A 460 25.98 4.13 -53.43
C SER A 460 24.50 4.43 -53.63
N LYS A 461 24.04 4.47 -54.87
CA LYS A 461 22.65 4.78 -55.25
C LYS A 461 21.62 3.79 -54.70
N ASN A 462 22.01 2.68 -54.10
CA ASN A 462 21.09 1.58 -53.73
C ASN A 462 21.29 0.93 -52.34
N MET A 463 22.13 1.48 -51.41
CA MET A 463 22.18 0.98 -50.02
C MET A 463 22.33 2.12 -49.02
N VAL A 464 21.32 2.28 -48.20
CA VAL A 464 21.33 3.19 -47.07
C VAL A 464 22.11 2.51 -45.95
N GLY A 465 23.27 3.06 -45.56
CA GLY A 465 23.77 2.89 -44.19
C GLY A 465 25.04 2.09 -43.97
N MET A 466 25.91 1.78 -44.95
CA MET A 466 27.27 1.25 -44.65
C MET A 466 28.35 2.29 -44.93
N ALA A 467 28.98 2.83 -43.87
CA ALA A 467 30.21 3.59 -43.97
C ALA A 467 31.40 2.61 -44.09
N ASN A 468 32.10 2.62 -45.21
CA ASN A 468 33.37 1.90 -45.37
C ASN A 468 34.52 2.76 -44.85
N TYR A 469 35.35 2.19 -44.01
CA TYR A 469 36.56 2.84 -43.49
C TYR A 469 37.73 2.50 -44.45
N ILE A 470 38.46 3.51 -44.91
CA ILE A 470 39.67 3.31 -45.68
C ILE A 470 40.85 3.62 -44.75
N MET A 471 41.73 2.64 -44.60
CA MET A 471 43.00 2.79 -43.89
C MET A 471 44.09 3.01 -44.92
N LYS A 472 44.73 4.16 -44.88
CA LYS A 472 45.92 4.46 -45.67
C LYS A 472 47.14 4.28 -44.78
N VAL A 473 47.95 3.25 -45.09
CA VAL A 473 49.23 3.03 -44.42
C VAL A 473 50.30 3.91 -45.08
N ILE A 474 50.96 4.72 -44.33
CA ILE A 474 52.12 5.51 -44.76
C ILE A 474 53.34 4.69 -44.36
N ILE A 475 54.08 4.18 -45.36
CA ILE A 475 55.32 3.43 -45.21
C ILE A 475 56.48 4.39 -45.23
#